data_74ec231f6086ccf43d3299f6df890c6c
#
_entry.id   74ec231f6086ccf43d3299f6df890c6c
#
_cell.length_a   1.000
_cell.length_b   1.000
_cell.length_c   1.000
_cell.angle_alpha   90.00
_cell.angle_beta   90.00
_cell.angle_gamma   90.00
#
_symmetry.space_group_name_H-M   'P 1'
#
loop_
_entity.id
_entity.type
_entity.pdbx_description
1 polymer ?
#
loop_
_entity_poly.entity_id
_entity_poly.type
_entity_poly.pdbx_seq_one_letter_code
_entity_poly.pdbx_strand_id
1 'polypeptide(L)'
;GLLVKLFGDHNAIFAELMQEFGKTGRFDYRHAPGIVLTAFVSLITGGSLGPEAPLADACGGIGTLMADKLKFDEQHTRSLGYSGVSGMLASFITEPVGGALLGLESAQGGTGGKQTYFWILFPSLLASAVATVTFVMLSGQFFATLYQFPDYSPRLRDLFYAAPLGLVGAVVGLLFMLGLQ
;
A
#
# COMPACT_ATOMS: atom_id res chain seq x y z
N GLY A 1 9.37 7.30 -22.52
CA GLY A 1 10.71 6.83 -22.84
C GLY A 1 10.74 5.44 -23.48
N LEU A 2 11.94 4.93 -23.78
CA LEU A 2 12.14 3.65 -24.48
C LEU A 2 11.55 2.46 -23.72
N LEU A 3 11.68 2.45 -22.39
CA LEU A 3 11.14 1.39 -21.53
C LEU A 3 9.60 1.35 -21.55
N VAL A 4 8.94 2.51 -21.52
CA VAL A 4 7.47 2.59 -21.63
C VAL A 4 7.00 2.06 -23.00
N LYS A 5 7.77 2.29 -24.07
CA LYS A 5 7.46 1.71 -25.39
C LYS A 5 7.63 0.19 -25.44
N LEU A 6 8.56 -0.36 -24.65
CA LEU A 6 8.84 -1.81 -24.61
C LEU A 6 7.88 -2.58 -23.69
N PHE A 7 7.53 -1.99 -22.54
CA PHE A 7 6.75 -2.66 -21.49
C PHE A 7 5.30 -2.15 -21.38
N GLY A 8 4.92 -1.16 -22.17
CA GLY A 8 3.59 -0.54 -22.16
C GLY A 8 3.48 0.64 -21.19
N ASP A 9 2.41 1.41 -21.35
CA ASP A 9 2.03 2.47 -20.43
C ASP A 9 1.12 1.86 -19.35
N HIS A 10 1.54 1.91 -18.09
CA HIS A 10 0.82 1.32 -16.98
C HIS A 10 0.40 2.40 -15.99
N ASN A 11 -0.65 2.15 -15.24
CA ASN A 11 -1.15 3.07 -14.23
C ASN A 11 -0.04 3.48 -13.25
N ALA A 12 0.41 4.73 -13.37
CA ALA A 12 1.48 5.28 -12.55
C ALA A 12 0.96 5.74 -11.17
N ILE A 13 -0.37 5.79 -10.97
CA ILE A 13 -1.02 6.35 -9.79
C ILE A 13 -1.63 5.22 -8.96
N PHE A 14 -1.23 5.15 -7.69
CA PHE A 14 -1.71 4.12 -6.75
C PHE A 14 -3.24 4.08 -6.64
N ALA A 15 -3.91 5.25 -6.64
CA ALA A 15 -5.37 5.32 -6.55
C ALA A 15 -6.07 4.67 -7.75
N GLU A 16 -5.56 4.88 -8.97
CA GLU A 16 -6.11 4.28 -10.19
C GLU A 16 -5.92 2.76 -10.19
N LEU A 17 -4.74 2.30 -9.80
CA LEU A 17 -4.44 0.87 -9.63
C LEU A 17 -5.41 0.19 -8.67
N MET A 18 -5.65 0.81 -7.51
CA MET A 18 -6.57 0.28 -6.51
C MET A 18 -8.03 0.34 -6.97
N GLN A 19 -8.42 1.35 -7.74
CA GLN A 19 -9.74 1.43 -8.35
C GLN A 19 -9.98 0.33 -9.38
N GLU A 20 -8.98 0.06 -10.22
CA GLU A 20 -9.03 -1.04 -11.19
C GLU A 20 -9.10 -2.39 -10.49
N PHE A 21 -8.26 -2.61 -9.50
CA PHE A 21 -8.33 -3.81 -8.66
C PHE A 21 -9.68 -3.95 -7.95
N GLY A 22 -10.25 -2.86 -7.45
CA GLY A 22 -11.60 -2.85 -6.85
C GLY A 22 -12.68 -3.37 -7.79
N LYS A 23 -12.57 -3.08 -9.09
CA LYS A 23 -13.50 -3.54 -10.14
C LYS A 23 -13.24 -4.97 -10.57
N THR A 24 -11.98 -5.33 -10.81
CA THR A 24 -11.57 -6.63 -11.38
C THR A 24 -11.36 -7.70 -10.32
N GLY A 25 -10.97 -7.31 -9.09
CA GLY A 25 -10.58 -8.21 -8.01
C GLY A 25 -9.23 -8.90 -8.23
N ARG A 26 -8.47 -8.48 -9.25
CA ARG A 26 -7.22 -9.14 -9.68
C ARG A 26 -6.20 -8.11 -10.13
N PHE A 27 -4.93 -8.38 -9.82
CA PHE A 27 -3.79 -7.65 -10.40
C PHE A 27 -3.23 -8.41 -11.60
N ASP A 28 -2.74 -7.70 -12.60
CA ASP A 28 -2.07 -8.32 -13.75
C ASP A 28 -0.59 -8.56 -13.46
N TYR A 29 -0.29 -9.70 -12.84
CA TYR A 29 1.07 -10.08 -12.48
C TYR A 29 2.01 -10.30 -13.67
N ARG A 30 1.51 -10.40 -14.90
CA ARG A 30 2.33 -10.68 -16.10
C ARG A 30 3.20 -9.47 -16.45
N HIS A 31 2.69 -8.28 -16.21
CA HIS A 31 3.38 -7.03 -16.49
C HIS A 31 4.22 -6.52 -15.30
N ALA A 32 4.01 -7.06 -14.10
CA ALA A 32 4.68 -6.62 -12.88
C ALA A 32 6.22 -6.51 -13.00
N PRO A 33 6.96 -7.46 -13.60
CA PRO A 33 8.41 -7.33 -13.73
C PRO A 33 8.83 -6.12 -14.57
N GLY A 34 8.10 -5.84 -15.65
CA GLY A 34 8.36 -4.68 -16.52
C GLY A 34 8.07 -3.35 -15.80
N ILE A 35 6.98 -3.29 -15.04
CA ILE A 35 6.57 -2.13 -14.24
C ILE A 35 7.61 -1.82 -13.17
N VAL A 36 8.04 -2.83 -12.40
CA VAL A 36 9.07 -2.67 -11.37
C VAL A 36 10.39 -2.21 -11.96
N LEU A 37 10.82 -2.79 -13.08
CA LEU A 37 12.05 -2.38 -13.76
C LEU A 37 11.98 -0.93 -14.25
N THR A 38 10.86 -0.55 -14.85
CA THR A 38 10.64 0.83 -15.33
C THR A 38 10.65 1.84 -14.18
N ALA A 39 9.99 1.50 -13.06
CA ALA A 39 9.98 2.32 -11.86
C ALA A 39 11.38 2.45 -11.25
N PHE A 40 12.12 1.36 -11.16
CA PHE A 40 13.48 1.36 -10.62
C PHE A 40 14.42 2.26 -11.44
N VAL A 41 14.38 2.14 -12.77
CA VAL A 41 15.18 3.01 -13.65
C VAL A 41 14.75 4.47 -13.53
N SER A 42 13.44 4.73 -13.44
CA SER A 42 12.91 6.09 -13.25
C SER A 42 13.42 6.72 -11.96
N LEU A 43 13.39 5.97 -10.84
CA LEU A 43 13.89 6.44 -9.54
C LEU A 43 15.40 6.74 -9.57
N ILE A 44 16.21 5.85 -10.17
CA ILE A 44 17.66 6.07 -10.30
C ILE A 44 17.96 7.31 -11.14
N THR A 45 17.17 7.61 -12.15
CA THR A 45 17.35 8.79 -13.00
C THR A 45 16.77 10.08 -12.38
N GLY A 46 16.28 10.03 -11.15
CA GLY A 46 15.77 11.19 -10.42
C GLY A 46 14.29 11.50 -10.67
N GLY A 47 13.51 10.54 -11.16
CA GLY A 47 12.07 10.69 -11.25
C GLY A 47 11.46 10.88 -9.87
N SER A 48 10.58 11.87 -9.72
CA SER A 48 9.91 12.20 -8.45
C SER A 48 8.65 11.38 -8.17
N LEU A 49 8.42 10.32 -8.92
CA LEU A 49 7.33 9.36 -8.69
C LEU A 49 7.74 8.38 -7.60
N GLY A 50 6.89 8.22 -6.58
CA GLY A 50 7.12 7.23 -5.54
C GLY A 50 7.02 5.79 -6.07
N PRO A 51 7.63 4.82 -5.38
CA PRO A 51 7.59 3.41 -5.77
C PRO A 51 6.27 2.72 -5.39
N GLU A 52 5.31 3.42 -4.78
CA GLU A 52 4.13 2.84 -4.15
C GLU A 52 3.24 2.08 -5.13
N ALA A 53 2.93 2.68 -6.30
CA ALA A 53 2.08 2.03 -7.29
C ALA A 53 2.74 0.80 -7.93
N PRO A 54 3.99 0.87 -8.42
CA PRO A 54 4.69 -0.29 -8.96
C PRO A 54 4.88 -1.43 -7.97
N LEU A 55 5.17 -1.11 -6.69
CA LEU A 55 5.33 -2.12 -5.66
C LEU A 55 3.98 -2.74 -5.26
N ALA A 56 2.90 -1.94 -5.19
CA ALA A 56 1.57 -2.45 -4.93
C ALA A 56 1.11 -3.40 -6.03
N ASP A 57 1.34 -3.04 -7.29
CA ASP A 57 1.01 -3.89 -8.43
C ASP A 57 1.80 -5.21 -8.39
N ALA A 58 3.10 -5.14 -8.13
CA ALA A 58 3.94 -6.33 -8.01
C ALA A 58 3.52 -7.23 -6.84
N CYS A 59 3.33 -6.67 -5.63
CA CYS A 59 2.97 -7.45 -4.45
C CYS A 59 1.53 -7.99 -4.52
N GLY A 60 0.59 -7.17 -4.99
CA GLY A 60 -0.78 -7.60 -5.27
C GLY A 60 -0.83 -8.64 -6.39
N GLY A 61 0.01 -8.47 -7.41
CA GLY A 61 0.20 -9.42 -8.51
C GLY A 61 0.70 -10.78 -8.03
N ILE A 62 1.66 -10.82 -7.09
CA ILE A 62 2.10 -12.08 -6.45
C ILE A 62 0.93 -12.75 -5.73
N GLY A 63 0.08 -11.99 -5.02
CA GLY A 63 -1.12 -12.51 -4.40
C GLY A 63 -2.07 -13.17 -5.42
N THR A 64 -2.33 -12.50 -6.54
CA THR A 64 -3.14 -13.03 -7.64
C THR A 64 -2.51 -14.26 -8.28
N LEU A 65 -1.19 -14.25 -8.52
CA LEU A 65 -0.46 -15.41 -9.07
C LEU A 65 -0.55 -16.63 -8.14
N MET A 66 -0.44 -16.43 -6.84
CA MET A 66 -0.59 -17.52 -5.86
C MET A 66 -2.02 -18.09 -5.88
N ALA A 67 -3.03 -17.23 -5.94
CA ALA A 67 -4.41 -17.64 -6.04
C ALA A 67 -4.66 -18.49 -7.30
N ASP A 68 -4.11 -18.09 -8.45
CA ASP A 68 -4.23 -18.83 -9.70
C ASP A 68 -3.55 -20.20 -9.64
N LYS A 69 -2.33 -20.26 -9.07
CA LYS A 69 -1.61 -21.53 -8.91
C LYS A 69 -2.32 -22.49 -7.96
N LEU A 70 -2.94 -21.97 -6.91
CA LEU A 70 -3.67 -22.74 -5.91
C LEU A 70 -5.13 -23.00 -6.32
N LYS A 71 -5.57 -22.43 -7.46
CA LYS A 71 -6.94 -22.54 -7.99
C LYS A 71 -8.00 -22.06 -6.99
N PHE A 72 -7.72 -20.94 -6.33
CA PHE A 72 -8.65 -20.32 -5.41
C PHE A 72 -9.80 -19.63 -6.14
N ASP A 73 -10.92 -19.50 -5.46
CA ASP A 73 -12.08 -18.75 -5.96
C ASP A 73 -11.80 -17.23 -6.00
N GLU A 74 -12.75 -16.49 -6.54
CA GLU A 74 -12.63 -15.04 -6.72
C GLU A 74 -12.49 -14.29 -5.39
N GLN A 75 -13.17 -14.74 -4.34
CA GLN A 75 -13.10 -14.12 -3.01
C GLN A 75 -11.71 -14.28 -2.38
N HIS A 76 -11.13 -15.47 -2.44
CA HIS A 76 -9.78 -15.73 -1.93
C HIS A 76 -8.73 -15.05 -2.79
N THR A 77 -8.92 -14.97 -4.12
CA THR A 77 -8.03 -14.24 -5.02
C THR A 77 -7.98 -12.76 -4.65
N ARG A 78 -9.12 -12.14 -4.42
CA ARG A 78 -9.22 -10.76 -3.97
C ARG A 78 -8.56 -10.55 -2.61
N SER A 79 -8.79 -11.45 -1.66
CA SER A 79 -8.17 -11.41 -0.33
C SER A 79 -6.64 -11.46 -0.41
N LEU A 80 -6.07 -12.35 -1.23
CA LEU A 80 -4.62 -12.46 -1.42
C LEU A 80 -4.03 -11.23 -2.11
N GLY A 81 -4.72 -10.64 -3.09
CA GLY A 81 -4.31 -9.39 -3.72
C GLY A 81 -4.21 -8.25 -2.70
N TYR A 82 -5.25 -8.05 -1.87
CA TYR A 82 -5.21 -7.08 -0.78
C TYR A 82 -4.12 -7.37 0.24
N SER A 83 -3.91 -8.63 0.58
CA SER A 83 -2.85 -9.03 1.52
C SER A 83 -1.46 -8.68 0.99
N GLY A 84 -1.23 -8.83 -0.32
CA GLY A 84 0.01 -8.42 -0.97
C GLY A 84 0.25 -6.91 -0.86
N VAL A 85 -0.76 -6.09 -1.19
CA VAL A 85 -0.69 -4.63 -1.07
C VAL A 85 -0.51 -4.20 0.38
N SER A 86 -1.28 -4.78 1.31
CA SER A 86 -1.17 -4.46 2.76
C SER A 86 0.21 -4.78 3.31
N GLY A 87 0.78 -5.93 2.93
CA GLY A 87 2.14 -6.32 3.31
C GLY A 87 3.19 -5.35 2.77
N MET A 88 3.04 -4.89 1.53
CA MET A 88 3.92 -3.89 0.94
C MET A 88 3.83 -2.56 1.70
N LEU A 89 2.62 -2.04 1.93
CA LEU A 89 2.43 -0.79 2.67
C LEU A 89 2.98 -0.88 4.10
N ALA A 90 2.71 -2.00 4.79
CA ALA A 90 3.23 -2.24 6.13
C ALA A 90 4.76 -2.26 6.19
N SER A 91 5.41 -2.86 5.21
CA SER A 91 6.88 -2.87 5.11
C SER A 91 7.43 -1.48 4.83
N PHE A 92 6.75 -0.71 3.97
CA PHE A 92 7.17 0.63 3.57
C PHE A 92 7.15 1.61 4.75
N ILE A 93 6.11 1.57 5.58
CA ILE A 93 5.98 2.42 6.78
C ILE A 93 6.47 1.73 8.05
N THR A 94 6.86 0.45 7.99
CA THR A 94 7.22 -0.41 9.13
C THR A 94 6.17 -0.46 10.25
N GLU A 95 4.89 -0.42 9.85
CA GLU A 95 3.73 -0.41 10.74
C GLU A 95 2.68 -1.43 10.27
N PRO A 96 2.59 -2.60 10.95
CA PRO A 96 1.72 -3.69 10.48
C PRO A 96 0.23 -3.35 10.49
N VAL A 97 -0.23 -2.67 11.53
CA VAL A 97 -1.66 -2.33 11.67
C VAL A 97 -2.04 -1.24 10.67
N GLY A 98 -1.21 -0.21 10.54
CA GLY A 98 -1.40 0.85 9.56
C GLY A 98 -1.44 0.32 8.13
N GLY A 99 -0.51 -0.56 7.77
CA GLY A 99 -0.48 -1.19 6.44
C GLY A 99 -1.75 -2.01 6.14
N ALA A 100 -2.24 -2.79 7.10
CA ALA A 100 -3.47 -3.56 6.95
C ALA A 100 -4.70 -2.66 6.82
N LEU A 101 -4.79 -1.58 7.60
CA LEU A 101 -5.91 -0.64 7.56
C LEU A 101 -5.92 0.16 6.24
N LEU A 102 -4.77 0.61 5.75
CA LEU A 102 -4.66 1.27 4.45
C LEU A 102 -5.09 0.35 3.30
N GLY A 103 -4.71 -0.92 3.36
CA GLY A 103 -5.19 -1.92 2.42
C GLY A 103 -6.71 -2.07 2.43
N LEU A 104 -7.32 -2.07 3.62
CA LEU A 104 -8.77 -2.11 3.80
C LEU A 104 -9.50 -0.85 3.33
N GLU A 105 -8.96 0.33 3.64
CA GLU A 105 -9.53 1.60 3.19
C GLU A 105 -9.56 1.66 1.67
N SER A 106 -8.49 1.21 1.03
CA SER A 106 -8.41 1.06 -0.42
C SER A 106 -9.44 0.06 -0.98
N ALA A 107 -9.85 -0.94 -0.17
CA ALA A 107 -10.86 -1.94 -0.54
C ALA A 107 -12.30 -1.41 -0.54
N GLN A 108 -12.59 -0.32 0.17
CA GLN A 108 -13.96 0.18 0.34
C GLN A 108 -14.60 0.74 -0.93
N GLY A 109 -13.84 0.99 -1.98
CA GLY A 109 -14.35 1.36 -3.30
C GLY A 109 -15.08 0.22 -4.05
N GLY A 110 -15.05 -1.01 -3.54
CA GLY A 110 -15.72 -2.17 -4.12
C GLY A 110 -16.94 -2.62 -3.30
N THR A 111 -17.96 -3.09 -3.97
CA THR A 111 -19.26 -3.56 -3.43
C THR A 111 -19.07 -4.79 -2.51
N GLY A 112 -18.58 -4.61 -1.30
CA GLY A 112 -18.39 -5.70 -0.34
C GLY A 112 -19.11 -5.45 0.98
N GLY A 113 -20.07 -6.31 1.34
CA GLY A 113 -20.75 -6.25 2.64
C GLY A 113 -19.85 -6.60 3.83
N LYS A 114 -20.41 -6.54 5.06
CA LYS A 114 -19.68 -6.78 6.34
C LYS A 114 -18.85 -8.08 6.39
N GLN A 115 -19.23 -9.11 5.62
CA GLN A 115 -18.52 -10.39 5.53
C GLN A 115 -17.19 -10.26 4.80
N THR A 116 -17.10 -9.41 3.78
CA THR A 116 -15.87 -9.15 3.01
C THR A 116 -14.78 -8.52 3.88
N TYR A 117 -15.19 -7.73 4.88
CA TYR A 117 -14.28 -7.06 5.82
C TYR A 117 -13.44 -8.06 6.62
N PHE A 118 -14.03 -9.10 7.17
CA PHE A 118 -13.32 -10.10 7.97
C PHE A 118 -12.36 -10.94 7.11
N TRP A 119 -12.79 -11.35 5.91
CA TRP A 119 -11.98 -12.16 4.98
C TRP A 119 -10.80 -11.40 4.38
N ILE A 120 -10.84 -10.08 4.38
CA ILE A 120 -9.74 -9.24 3.92
C ILE A 120 -8.85 -8.81 5.09
N LEU A 121 -9.45 -8.37 6.21
CA LEU A 121 -8.71 -7.80 7.34
C LEU A 121 -7.74 -8.79 7.97
N PHE A 122 -8.20 -10.00 8.29
CA PHE A 122 -7.36 -10.96 8.99
C PHE A 122 -6.16 -11.41 8.16
N PRO A 123 -6.31 -11.84 6.89
CA PRO A 123 -5.16 -12.16 6.04
C PRO A 123 -4.23 -10.95 5.81
N SER A 124 -4.79 -9.75 5.68
CA SER A 124 -4.00 -8.52 5.50
C SER A 124 -3.19 -8.17 6.74
N LEU A 125 -3.74 -8.33 7.95
CA LEU A 125 -2.99 -8.15 9.21
C LEU A 125 -1.83 -9.15 9.32
N LEU A 126 -2.10 -10.42 9.01
CA LEU A 126 -1.07 -11.45 9.04
C LEU A 126 0.03 -11.17 8.02
N ALA A 127 -0.34 -10.84 6.78
CA ALA A 127 0.61 -10.48 5.73
C ALA A 127 1.43 -9.25 6.11
N SER A 128 0.79 -8.22 6.66
CA SER A 128 1.43 -6.99 7.13
C SER A 128 2.43 -7.26 8.25
N ALA A 129 2.07 -8.09 9.23
CA ALA A 129 2.96 -8.44 10.33
C ALA A 129 4.19 -9.22 9.83
N VAL A 130 3.98 -10.25 9.00
CA VAL A 130 5.08 -11.04 8.42
C VAL A 130 5.97 -10.17 7.54
N ALA A 131 5.39 -9.35 6.68
CA ALA A 131 6.14 -8.48 5.78
C ALA A 131 6.98 -7.45 6.54
N THR A 132 6.42 -6.80 7.57
CA THR A 132 7.16 -5.85 8.42
C THR A 132 8.32 -6.53 9.14
N VAL A 133 8.07 -7.69 9.78
CA VAL A 133 9.13 -8.43 10.47
C VAL A 133 10.24 -8.84 9.50
N THR A 134 9.87 -9.36 8.32
CA THR A 134 10.84 -9.75 7.29
C THR A 134 11.65 -8.54 6.80
N PHE A 135 10.98 -7.43 6.53
CA PHE A 135 11.64 -6.20 6.10
C PHE A 135 12.65 -5.70 7.13
N VAL A 136 12.23 -5.62 8.40
CA VAL A 136 13.10 -5.17 9.49
C VAL A 136 14.27 -6.12 9.71
N MET A 137 14.05 -7.43 9.63
CA MET A 137 15.14 -8.43 9.76
C MET A 137 16.17 -8.31 8.63
N LEU A 138 15.73 -8.00 7.41
CA LEU A 138 16.62 -7.90 6.25
C LEU A 138 17.30 -6.53 6.13
N SER A 139 16.58 -5.45 6.41
CA SER A 139 17.08 -4.08 6.26
C SER A 139 17.75 -3.54 7.52
N GLY A 140 17.40 -4.07 8.69
CA GLY A 140 17.81 -3.54 9.99
C GLY A 140 17.22 -2.15 10.31
N GLN A 141 16.24 -1.69 9.53
CA GLN A 141 15.72 -0.33 9.61
C GLN A 141 14.23 -0.29 9.96
N PHE A 142 13.88 0.63 10.85
CA PHE A 142 12.50 1.03 11.07
C PHE A 142 12.27 2.41 10.47
N PHE A 143 11.09 2.69 9.95
CA PHE A 143 10.74 4.01 9.44
C PHE A 143 10.95 5.11 10.50
N ALA A 144 10.59 4.83 11.75
CA ALA A 144 10.79 5.74 12.87
C ALA A 144 12.27 6.08 13.15
N THR A 145 13.22 5.22 12.75
CA THR A 145 14.66 5.47 12.95
C THR A 145 15.29 6.33 11.86
N LEU A 146 14.57 6.58 10.75
CA LEU A 146 15.03 7.50 9.70
C LEU A 146 15.06 8.97 10.19
N TYR A 147 14.27 9.27 11.21
CA TYR A 147 14.19 10.60 11.80
C TYR A 147 14.67 10.56 13.25
N GLN A 148 15.65 11.36 13.60
CA GLN A 148 16.09 11.50 14.98
C GLN A 148 15.13 12.45 15.72
N PHE A 149 14.14 11.89 16.39
CA PHE A 149 13.31 12.65 17.29
C PHE A 149 13.97 12.73 18.68
N PRO A 150 13.91 13.89 19.35
CA PRO A 150 14.38 13.98 20.73
C PRO A 150 13.53 13.05 21.63
N ASP A 151 14.19 12.51 22.67
CA ASP A 151 13.51 11.66 23.64
C ASP A 151 12.32 12.40 24.26
N TYR A 152 11.15 11.80 24.13
CA TYR A 152 9.91 12.39 24.59
C TYR A 152 9.11 11.40 25.43
N SER A 153 8.76 11.83 26.66
CA SER A 153 7.88 11.05 27.53
C SER A 153 6.43 11.54 27.40
N PRO A 154 5.52 10.75 26.79
CA PRO A 154 4.12 11.14 26.59
C PRO A 154 3.44 11.45 27.93
N ARG A 155 2.67 12.53 27.99
CA ARG A 155 1.89 12.96 29.17
C ARG A 155 0.41 13.00 28.79
N LEU A 156 -0.45 12.82 29.78
CA LEU A 156 -1.91 12.83 29.54
C LEU A 156 -2.41 14.14 28.90
N ARG A 157 -1.76 15.26 29.21
CA ARG A 157 -2.05 16.56 28.61
C ARG A 157 -1.81 16.61 27.10
N ASP A 158 -0.96 15.74 26.57
CA ASP A 158 -0.60 15.75 25.15
C ASP A 158 -1.78 15.26 24.29
N LEU A 159 -2.69 14.47 24.86
CA LEU A 159 -3.96 14.10 24.24
C LEU A 159 -4.84 15.33 23.97
N PHE A 160 -4.81 16.33 24.87
CA PHE A 160 -5.54 17.58 24.65
C PHE A 160 -4.94 18.45 23.54
N TYR A 161 -3.63 18.32 23.29
CA TYR A 161 -2.96 19.01 22.18
C TYR A 161 -3.11 18.22 20.86
N ALA A 162 -3.21 16.91 20.92
CA ALA A 162 -3.38 16.07 19.74
C ALA A 162 -4.69 16.37 18.99
N ALA A 163 -5.78 16.63 19.70
CA ALA A 163 -7.09 16.93 19.09
C ALA A 163 -7.07 18.21 18.21
N PRO A 164 -6.65 19.38 18.70
CA PRO A 164 -6.58 20.58 17.86
C PRO A 164 -5.53 20.47 16.76
N LEU A 165 -4.39 19.78 16.99
CA LEU A 165 -3.40 19.52 15.94
C LEU A 165 -3.97 18.62 14.82
N GLY A 166 -4.73 17.59 15.18
CA GLY A 166 -5.43 16.75 14.22
C GLY A 166 -6.46 17.54 13.39
N LEU A 167 -7.19 18.44 14.03
CA LEU A 167 -8.15 19.31 13.35
C LEU A 167 -7.46 20.28 12.38
N VAL A 168 -6.36 20.89 12.79
CA VAL A 168 -5.54 21.74 11.91
C VAL A 168 -5.01 20.92 10.73
N GLY A 169 -4.49 19.73 10.97
CA GLY A 169 -4.02 18.84 9.92
C GLY A 169 -5.12 18.47 8.92
N ALA A 170 -6.32 18.17 9.40
CA ALA A 170 -7.47 17.87 8.54
C ALA A 170 -7.88 19.09 7.69
N VAL A 171 -7.92 20.29 8.26
CA VAL A 171 -8.22 21.54 7.51
C VAL A 171 -7.16 21.80 6.44
N VAL A 172 -5.88 21.69 6.78
CA VAL A 172 -4.77 21.87 5.83
C VAL A 172 -4.86 20.85 4.70
N GLY A 173 -5.10 19.58 5.03
CA GLY A 173 -5.28 18.51 4.04
C GLY A 173 -6.46 18.77 3.11
N LEU A 174 -7.60 19.22 3.66
CA LEU A 174 -8.78 19.59 2.87
C LEU A 174 -8.48 20.76 1.91
N LEU A 175 -7.82 21.81 2.40
CA LEU A 175 -7.43 22.97 1.58
C LEU A 175 -6.48 22.57 0.46
N PHE A 176 -5.52 21.67 0.76
CA PHE A 176 -4.61 21.15 -0.24
C PHE A 176 -5.37 20.36 -1.33
N MET A 177 -6.29 19.49 -0.96
CA MET A 177 -7.11 18.74 -1.92
C MET A 177 -7.98 19.66 -2.79
N LEU A 178 -8.57 20.69 -2.20
CA LEU A 178 -9.38 21.68 -2.95
C LEU A 178 -8.54 22.54 -3.89
N GLY A 179 -7.27 22.79 -3.55
CA GLY A 179 -6.35 23.57 -4.38
C GLY A 179 -5.77 22.79 -5.57
N LEU A 180 -5.90 21.45 -5.57
CA LEU A 180 -5.46 20.58 -6.66
C LEU A 180 -6.55 20.28 -7.71
N GLN A 181 -7.80 20.68 -7.44
CA GLN A 181 -8.93 20.59 -8.39
C GLN A 181 -8.97 21.83 -9.29
#